data_6f260c16fea94f9f8b7ef8bb846ffbdf
#
_entry.id   6f260c16fea94f9f8b7ef8bb846ffbdf
#
_cell.length_a   1.000
_cell.length_b   1.000
_cell.length_c   1.000
_cell.angle_alpha   90.00
_cell.angle_beta   90.00
_cell.angle_gamma   90.00
#
_symmetry.space_group_name_H-M   'P 1'
#
loop_
_entity.id
_entity.type
_entity.pdbx_description
1 polymer ?
#
loop_
_entity_poly.entity_id
_entity_poly.type
_entity_poly.pdbx_seq_one_letter_code
_entity_poly.pdbx_strand_id
1 'polypeptide(L)'
;MKLHTSAVLSILFAAAVIASAQPAQQPPPPPLVSPDVHSDRTVTFRFRDPNAQAVTLNLEGAKPVPMTKDSDGVWTVTTAALDPDIYGYSFVADGVSLLDPNNSSIKPNYLNVSNMVHVPGPNPLPWEVADVKHGELHHHFYKSAIIGDQRDLFVYTPPGYDAKGKTKYPVLYLLHGYSDDASGWTAVGKANVI
;
A
#
# COMPACT_ATOMS: atom_id res chain seq x y z
N MET A 1 -59.24 34.67 -59.01
CA MET A 1 -57.83 34.46 -58.65
C MET A 1 -57.69 35.00 -57.24
N LYS A 2 -57.78 34.10 -56.21
CA LYS A 2 -57.69 34.47 -54.74
C LYS A 2 -56.33 34.03 -54.22
N LEU A 3 -55.51 35.03 -53.84
CA LEU A 3 -54.26 34.80 -53.16
C LEU A 3 -54.56 34.45 -51.70
N HIS A 4 -54.03 33.32 -51.23
CA HIS A 4 -53.99 32.96 -49.82
C HIS A 4 -52.61 33.32 -49.26
N THR A 5 -52.57 34.28 -48.38
CA THR A 5 -51.42 34.64 -47.62
C THR A 5 -51.36 33.79 -46.38
N SER A 6 -50.39 32.83 -46.33
CA SER A 6 -50.09 32.04 -45.13
C SER A 6 -49.12 32.82 -44.23
N ALA A 7 -49.56 33.17 -43.05
CA ALA A 7 -48.72 33.73 -42.01
C ALA A 7 -47.98 32.60 -41.28
N VAL A 8 -46.66 32.58 -41.34
CA VAL A 8 -45.81 31.66 -40.57
C VAL A 8 -45.53 32.32 -39.23
N LEU A 9 -46.06 31.72 -38.16
CA LEU A 9 -45.82 32.17 -36.78
C LEU A 9 -44.56 31.50 -36.28
N SER A 10 -43.43 32.25 -36.21
CA SER A 10 -42.18 31.78 -35.64
C SER A 10 -42.21 31.91 -34.12
N ILE A 11 -42.29 30.77 -33.42
CA ILE A 11 -42.17 30.71 -31.97
C ILE A 11 -40.68 30.60 -31.60
N LEU A 12 -40.11 31.68 -31.05
CA LEU A 12 -38.77 31.67 -30.45
C LEU A 12 -38.84 31.04 -29.07
N PHE A 13 -38.28 29.82 -28.91
CA PHE A 13 -38.01 29.20 -27.61
C PHE A 13 -36.74 29.81 -27.02
N ALA A 14 -36.86 30.69 -26.01
CA ALA A 14 -35.75 31.15 -25.20
C ALA A 14 -35.41 30.04 -24.19
N ALA A 15 -34.38 29.25 -24.46
CA ALA A 15 -33.83 28.31 -23.46
C ALA A 15 -33.06 29.09 -22.39
N ALA A 16 -33.63 29.24 -21.22
CA ALA A 16 -32.92 29.76 -20.07
C ALA A 16 -31.91 28.70 -19.58
N VAL A 17 -30.63 28.92 -19.85
CA VAL A 17 -29.52 28.11 -19.29
C VAL A 17 -29.39 28.48 -17.80
N ILE A 18 -29.93 27.65 -16.94
CA ILE A 18 -29.67 27.72 -15.49
C ILE A 18 -28.24 27.23 -15.29
N ALA A 19 -27.29 28.12 -15.18
CA ALA A 19 -25.94 27.83 -14.74
C ALA A 19 -26.03 27.46 -13.25
N SER A 20 -26.07 26.15 -12.95
CA SER A 20 -25.87 25.67 -11.59
C SER A 20 -24.43 25.98 -11.18
N ALA A 21 -24.25 26.93 -10.28
CA ALA A 21 -22.96 27.18 -9.65
C ALA A 21 -22.54 25.92 -8.92
N GLN A 22 -21.53 25.20 -9.42
CA GLN A 22 -20.90 24.14 -8.67
C GLN A 22 -20.32 24.74 -7.39
N PRO A 23 -20.59 24.13 -6.22
CA PRO A 23 -19.94 24.56 -4.99
C PRO A 23 -18.44 24.52 -5.19
N ALA A 24 -17.76 25.60 -4.81
CA ALA A 24 -16.30 25.67 -4.88
C ALA A 24 -15.70 24.46 -4.15
N GLN A 25 -15.00 23.60 -4.89
CA GLN A 25 -14.28 22.48 -4.27
C GLN A 25 -13.25 23.06 -3.31
N GLN A 26 -13.39 22.74 -2.03
CA GLN A 26 -12.35 23.05 -1.07
C GLN A 26 -11.04 22.39 -1.52
N PRO A 27 -9.90 23.10 -1.42
CA PRO A 27 -8.63 22.49 -1.73
C PRO A 27 -8.44 21.21 -0.89
N PRO A 28 -7.85 20.16 -1.45
CA PRO A 28 -7.61 18.94 -0.69
C PRO A 28 -6.76 19.27 0.54
N PRO A 29 -7.01 18.61 1.68
CA PRO A 29 -6.20 18.82 2.86
C PRO A 29 -4.73 18.44 2.57
N PRO A 30 -3.76 19.05 3.26
CA PRO A 30 -2.35 18.74 3.06
C PRO A 30 -2.10 17.24 3.30
N PRO A 31 -1.15 16.63 2.54
CA PRO A 31 -0.81 15.23 2.71
C PRO A 31 -0.25 14.98 4.12
N LEU A 32 -0.62 13.85 4.71
CA LEU A 32 -0.07 13.40 5.98
C LEU A 32 1.20 12.58 5.72
N VAL A 33 2.19 12.76 6.58
CA VAL A 33 3.35 11.84 6.65
C VAL A 33 2.99 10.74 7.64
N SER A 34 2.82 9.52 7.14
CA SER A 34 2.54 8.33 7.95
C SER A 34 3.02 7.09 7.19
N PRO A 35 3.79 6.19 7.81
CA PRO A 35 4.48 6.37 9.09
C PRO A 35 5.63 7.39 8.99
N ASP A 36 5.95 8.04 10.12
CA ASP A 36 7.05 8.99 10.26
C ASP A 36 8.06 8.40 11.25
N VAL A 37 9.17 7.89 10.73
CA VAL A 37 10.20 7.20 11.52
C VAL A 37 11.25 8.19 11.96
N HIS A 38 11.44 8.34 13.26
CA HIS A 38 12.38 9.29 13.85
C HIS A 38 13.77 8.67 14.07
N SER A 39 14.76 9.55 14.23
CA SER A 39 16.16 9.15 14.46
C SER A 39 16.39 8.35 15.74
N ASP A 40 15.50 8.49 16.72
CA ASP A 40 15.49 7.73 17.98
C ASP A 40 14.70 6.40 17.86
N ARG A 41 14.27 6.07 16.66
CA ARG A 41 13.47 4.87 16.33
C ARG A 41 12.06 4.85 16.92
N THR A 42 11.57 5.97 17.43
CA THR A 42 10.14 6.13 17.64
C THR A 42 9.45 6.31 16.27
N VAL A 43 8.20 5.90 16.15
CA VAL A 43 7.42 6.04 14.91
C VAL A 43 6.12 6.74 15.21
N THR A 44 5.85 7.82 14.48
CA THR A 44 4.57 8.52 14.55
C THR A 44 3.67 8.06 13.40
N PHE A 45 2.52 7.53 13.76
CA PHE A 45 1.46 7.15 12.83
C PHE A 45 0.36 8.21 12.83
N ARG A 46 -0.14 8.56 11.64
CA ARG A 46 -1.21 9.55 11.48
C ARG A 46 -2.27 9.00 10.52
N PHE A 47 -3.52 9.15 10.89
CA PHE A 47 -4.65 8.69 10.11
C PHE A 47 -5.76 9.76 10.12
N ARG A 48 -6.23 10.17 8.94
CA ARG A 48 -7.29 11.19 8.83
C ARG A 48 -8.65 10.50 8.71
N ASP A 49 -9.45 10.63 9.75
CA ASP A 49 -10.87 10.28 9.75
C ASP A 49 -11.63 11.20 10.72
N PRO A 50 -12.22 12.28 10.21
CA PRO A 50 -12.96 13.22 11.06
C PRO A 50 -14.22 12.61 11.68
N ASN A 51 -14.78 11.55 11.08
CA ASN A 51 -16.04 10.96 11.50
C ASN A 51 -15.87 9.81 12.50
N ALA A 52 -14.72 9.14 12.51
CA ALA A 52 -14.45 8.04 13.43
C ALA A 52 -14.59 8.49 14.90
N GLN A 53 -15.15 7.62 15.74
CA GLN A 53 -15.28 7.82 17.17
C GLN A 53 -14.07 7.28 17.94
N ALA A 54 -13.43 6.24 17.42
CA ALA A 54 -12.24 5.63 17.98
C ALA A 54 -11.34 5.09 16.88
N VAL A 55 -10.04 5.36 16.97
CA VAL A 55 -9.03 4.76 16.11
C VAL A 55 -7.92 4.14 16.96
N THR A 56 -7.49 2.95 16.57
CA THR A 56 -6.45 2.19 17.24
C THR A 56 -5.38 1.81 16.22
N LEU A 57 -4.12 1.92 16.59
CA LEU A 57 -3.00 1.35 15.84
C LEU A 57 -2.82 -0.11 16.24
N ASN A 58 -2.88 -1.02 15.27
CA ASN A 58 -2.41 -2.39 15.39
C ASN A 58 -1.00 -2.45 14.80
N LEU A 59 -0.01 -2.70 15.63
CA LEU A 59 1.39 -2.85 15.24
C LEU A 59 1.84 -4.27 15.56
N GLU A 60 2.52 -4.92 14.62
CA GLU A 60 3.06 -6.27 14.78
C GLU A 60 3.95 -6.36 16.02
N GLY A 61 3.76 -7.42 16.82
CA GLY A 61 4.49 -7.63 18.08
C GLY A 61 4.05 -6.77 19.25
N ALA A 62 3.07 -5.86 19.09
CA ALA A 62 2.59 -4.98 20.15
C ALA A 62 1.09 -5.19 20.42
N LYS A 63 0.64 -4.74 21.60
CA LYS A 63 -0.80 -4.61 21.87
C LYS A 63 -1.37 -3.42 21.08
N PRO A 64 -2.65 -3.48 20.69
CA PRO A 64 -3.33 -2.34 20.06
C PRO A 64 -3.21 -1.07 20.92
N VAL A 65 -2.88 0.06 20.28
CA VAL A 65 -2.68 1.34 20.97
C VAL A 65 -3.74 2.36 20.49
N PRO A 66 -4.56 2.92 21.40
CA PRO A 66 -5.50 3.99 21.05
C PRO A 66 -4.77 5.21 20.51
N MET A 67 -5.33 5.83 19.47
CA MET A 67 -4.84 7.07 18.89
C MET A 67 -5.61 8.28 19.42
N THR A 68 -5.01 9.46 19.41
CA THR A 68 -5.61 10.72 19.83
C THR A 68 -5.99 11.55 18.62
N LYS A 69 -7.24 12.07 18.59
CA LYS A 69 -7.80 12.88 17.52
C LYS A 69 -7.56 14.36 17.80
N ASP A 70 -7.11 15.11 16.79
CA ASP A 70 -7.02 16.57 16.83
C ASP A 70 -8.30 17.24 16.27
N SER A 71 -8.30 18.59 16.26
CA SER A 71 -9.41 19.40 15.73
C SER A 71 -9.65 19.22 14.23
N ASP A 72 -8.63 18.79 13.47
CA ASP A 72 -8.69 18.61 12.02
C ASP A 72 -9.09 17.18 11.62
N GLY A 73 -9.45 16.37 12.62
CA GLY A 73 -9.86 14.98 12.44
C GLY A 73 -8.70 14.04 12.11
N VAL A 74 -7.49 14.41 12.48
CA VAL A 74 -6.29 13.57 12.34
C VAL A 74 -6.03 12.83 13.65
N TRP A 75 -6.00 11.53 13.54
CA TRP A 75 -5.63 10.63 14.62
C TRP A 75 -4.13 10.41 14.63
N THR A 76 -3.50 10.50 15.78
CA THR A 76 -2.05 10.41 15.92
C THR A 76 -1.68 9.55 17.12
N VAL A 77 -0.62 8.75 16.94
CA VAL A 77 0.07 8.03 18.01
C VAL A 77 1.55 7.94 17.68
N THR A 78 2.39 8.07 18.71
CA THR A 78 3.83 7.82 18.61
C THR A 78 4.20 6.63 19.50
N THR A 79 4.95 5.68 18.94
CA THR A 79 5.41 4.49 19.68
C THR A 79 6.56 4.83 20.63
N ALA A 80 6.86 3.93 21.55
CA ALA A 80 8.21 3.87 22.12
C ALA A 80 9.23 3.55 21.02
N ALA A 81 10.53 3.70 21.30
CA ALA A 81 11.58 3.29 20.38
C ALA A 81 11.44 1.80 20.05
N LEU A 82 11.40 1.47 18.76
CA LEU A 82 11.30 0.10 18.26
C LEU A 82 12.71 -0.46 17.97
N ASP A 83 12.84 -1.76 18.03
CA ASP A 83 14.04 -2.41 17.52
C ASP A 83 14.13 -2.28 16.00
N PRO A 84 15.34 -2.26 15.42
CA PRO A 84 15.49 -2.23 13.97
C PRO A 84 14.89 -3.46 13.31
N ASP A 85 13.83 -3.28 12.52
CA ASP A 85 13.12 -4.35 11.81
C ASP A 85 12.10 -3.78 10.81
N ILE A 86 11.37 -4.67 10.13
CA ILE A 86 10.22 -4.36 9.31
C ILE A 86 8.96 -4.83 10.05
N TYR A 87 8.07 -3.90 10.40
CA TYR A 87 6.85 -4.17 11.14
C TYR A 87 5.63 -4.05 10.24
N GLY A 88 4.72 -5.01 10.34
CA GLY A 88 3.37 -4.88 9.81
C GLY A 88 2.51 -3.99 10.70
N TYR A 89 1.62 -3.17 10.11
CA TYR A 89 0.66 -2.38 10.87
C TYR A 89 -0.63 -2.11 10.09
N SER A 90 -1.69 -1.81 10.83
CA SER A 90 -2.97 -1.33 10.30
C SER A 90 -3.64 -0.40 11.30
N PHE A 91 -4.61 0.38 10.83
CA PHE A 91 -5.51 1.12 11.70
C PHE A 91 -6.81 0.35 11.90
N VAL A 92 -7.42 0.50 13.07
CA VAL A 92 -8.78 0.03 13.31
C VAL A 92 -9.63 1.24 13.68
N ALA A 93 -10.50 1.66 12.77
CA ALA A 93 -11.43 2.76 12.98
C ALA A 93 -12.83 2.19 13.22
N ASP A 94 -13.40 2.48 14.38
CA ASP A 94 -14.75 2.02 14.80
C ASP A 94 -14.97 0.50 14.58
N GLY A 95 -13.90 -0.29 14.83
CA GLY A 95 -13.92 -1.75 14.68
C GLY A 95 -13.60 -2.27 13.27
N VAL A 96 -13.37 -1.41 12.29
CA VAL A 96 -13.00 -1.79 10.92
C VAL A 96 -11.51 -1.65 10.72
N SER A 97 -10.85 -2.72 10.25
CA SER A 97 -9.41 -2.70 9.91
C SER A 97 -9.20 -2.00 8.57
N LEU A 98 -8.30 -1.03 8.55
CA LEU A 98 -8.00 -0.18 7.41
C LEU A 98 -6.49 -0.10 7.17
N LEU A 99 -6.12 0.00 5.90
CA LEU A 99 -4.75 0.32 5.51
C LEU A 99 -4.48 1.82 5.66
N ASP A 100 -3.20 2.16 5.84
CA ASP A 100 -2.74 3.54 5.80
C ASP A 100 -2.72 4.04 4.34
N PRO A 101 -3.58 4.99 3.95
CA PRO A 101 -3.61 5.49 2.58
C PRO A 101 -2.36 6.32 2.20
N ASN A 102 -1.55 6.70 3.18
CA ASN A 102 -0.34 7.49 2.97
C ASN A 102 0.92 6.62 2.81
N ASN A 103 0.78 5.29 2.94
CA ASN A 103 1.89 4.34 2.82
C ASN A 103 1.60 3.29 1.75
N SER A 104 2.38 3.29 0.67
CA SER A 104 2.28 2.31 -0.41
C SER A 104 2.98 0.98 -0.11
N SER A 105 3.73 0.88 0.99
CA SER A 105 4.40 -0.35 1.38
C SER A 105 3.40 -1.33 2.01
N ILE A 106 3.07 -2.40 1.30
CA ILE A 106 2.05 -3.38 1.70
C ILE A 106 2.71 -4.73 2.00
N LYS A 107 2.31 -5.33 3.11
CA LYS A 107 2.55 -6.74 3.44
C LYS A 107 1.41 -7.56 2.82
N PRO A 108 1.65 -8.24 1.68
CA PRO A 108 0.62 -9.02 1.03
C PRO A 108 0.25 -10.24 1.89
N ASN A 109 -1.04 -10.48 2.04
CA ASN A 109 -1.56 -11.62 2.78
C ASN A 109 -3.04 -11.82 2.42
N TYR A 110 -3.50 -13.06 2.23
CA TYR A 110 -4.88 -13.35 1.85
C TYR A 110 -5.92 -13.09 2.96
N LEU A 111 -5.51 -13.11 4.22
CA LEU A 111 -6.41 -12.93 5.37
C LEU A 111 -6.22 -11.59 6.07
N ASN A 112 -4.98 -11.12 6.18
CA ASN A 112 -4.63 -9.95 7.00
C ASN A 112 -3.65 -9.04 6.27
N VAL A 113 -4.13 -8.36 5.22
CA VAL A 113 -3.32 -7.35 4.53
C VAL A 113 -3.01 -6.21 5.49
N SER A 114 -1.77 -5.77 5.53
CA SER A 114 -1.31 -4.66 6.37
C SER A 114 -0.31 -3.77 5.61
N ASN A 115 -0.05 -2.57 6.10
CA ASN A 115 1.10 -1.80 5.65
C ASN A 115 2.36 -2.29 6.36
N MET A 116 3.52 -1.89 5.82
CA MET A 116 4.82 -2.12 6.45
C MET A 116 5.49 -0.80 6.79
N VAL A 117 6.18 -0.77 7.92
CA VAL A 117 7.12 0.28 8.28
C VAL A 117 8.49 -0.34 8.53
N HIS A 118 9.52 0.25 7.93
CA HIS A 118 10.92 -0.12 8.17
C HIS A 118 11.52 0.82 9.20
N VAL A 119 12.01 0.26 10.30
CA VAL A 119 12.76 0.98 11.34
C VAL A 119 14.23 0.64 11.17
N PRO A 120 15.07 1.60 10.74
CA PRO A 120 16.48 1.35 10.46
C PRO A 120 17.29 1.15 11.73
N GLY A 121 18.38 0.40 11.61
CA GLY A 121 19.38 0.23 12.66
C GLY A 121 20.48 1.30 12.64
N PRO A 122 21.35 1.33 13.65
CA PRO A 122 22.53 2.20 13.66
C PRO A 122 23.56 1.79 12.60
N ASN A 123 23.51 0.55 12.13
CA ASN A 123 24.30 0.02 11.02
C ASN A 123 23.34 -0.59 10.00
N PRO A 124 23.70 -0.63 8.72
CA PRO A 124 22.88 -1.31 7.71
C PRO A 124 22.58 -2.76 8.10
N LEU A 125 21.31 -3.13 8.00
CA LEU A 125 20.86 -4.48 8.28
C LEU A 125 20.99 -5.34 7.01
N PRO A 126 21.10 -6.67 7.14
CA PRO A 126 21.32 -7.54 5.97
C PRO A 126 20.27 -7.43 4.87
N TRP A 127 19.06 -7.01 5.22
CA TRP A 127 17.93 -6.83 4.29
C TRP A 127 17.78 -5.40 3.75
N GLU A 128 18.67 -4.47 4.13
CA GLU A 128 18.70 -3.13 3.58
C GLU A 128 19.51 -3.12 2.27
N VAL A 129 19.05 -2.27 1.34
CA VAL A 129 19.73 -2.14 0.05
C VAL A 129 21.13 -1.57 0.26
N ALA A 130 22.14 -2.29 -0.18
CA ALA A 130 23.53 -1.91 -0.12
C ALA A 130 24.10 -1.74 -1.53
N ASP A 131 25.25 -1.02 -1.65
CA ASP A 131 25.97 -0.87 -2.91
C ASP A 131 26.82 -2.12 -3.21
N VAL A 132 26.10 -3.20 -3.52
CA VAL A 132 26.67 -4.50 -3.91
C VAL A 132 26.02 -4.98 -5.20
N LYS A 133 26.67 -5.94 -5.88
CA LYS A 133 26.05 -6.55 -7.05
C LYS A 133 24.83 -7.34 -6.63
N HIS A 134 23.71 -7.05 -7.25
CA HIS A 134 22.46 -7.79 -7.06
C HIS A 134 22.25 -8.80 -8.18
N GLY A 135 21.51 -9.85 -7.88
CA GLY A 135 21.02 -10.82 -8.86
C GLY A 135 19.72 -10.37 -9.52
N GLU A 136 19.07 -11.30 -10.18
CA GLU A 136 17.80 -11.06 -10.87
C GLU A 136 16.68 -11.84 -10.21
N LEU A 137 15.50 -11.20 -10.09
CA LEU A 137 14.29 -11.84 -9.61
C LEU A 137 13.33 -12.08 -10.77
N HIS A 138 13.05 -13.35 -11.05
CA HIS A 138 12.16 -13.78 -12.12
C HIS A 138 10.82 -14.22 -11.54
N HIS A 139 9.72 -13.60 -11.99
CA HIS A 139 8.37 -14.02 -11.63
C HIS A 139 7.79 -14.91 -12.72
N HIS A 140 7.49 -16.15 -12.37
CA HIS A 140 6.97 -17.18 -13.29
C HIS A 140 5.52 -17.50 -12.95
N PHE A 141 4.70 -17.60 -13.99
CA PHE A 141 3.33 -18.08 -13.90
C PHE A 141 3.21 -19.44 -14.57
N TYR A 142 2.50 -20.37 -13.95
CA TYR A 142 2.28 -21.70 -14.50
C TYR A 142 0.92 -22.26 -14.12
N LYS A 143 0.40 -23.18 -14.93
CA LYS A 143 -0.78 -23.95 -14.59
C LYS A 143 -0.37 -25.17 -13.80
N SER A 144 -0.79 -25.27 -12.55
CA SER A 144 -0.54 -26.44 -11.71
C SER A 144 -1.44 -27.61 -12.14
N ALA A 145 -0.86 -28.72 -12.56
CA ALA A 145 -1.62 -29.91 -12.90
C ALA A 145 -2.29 -30.57 -11.67
N ILE A 146 -1.74 -30.37 -10.47
CA ILE A 146 -2.23 -30.94 -9.23
C ILE A 146 -3.42 -30.14 -8.71
N ILE A 147 -3.31 -28.79 -8.70
CA ILE A 147 -4.33 -27.90 -8.16
C ILE A 147 -5.38 -27.54 -9.22
N GLY A 148 -5.03 -27.66 -10.51
CA GLY A 148 -5.93 -27.34 -11.63
C GLY A 148 -6.06 -25.84 -11.94
N ASP A 149 -5.30 -24.98 -11.27
CA ASP A 149 -5.38 -23.54 -11.36
C ASP A 149 -4.02 -22.89 -11.64
N GLN A 150 -4.03 -21.60 -12.01
CA GLN A 150 -2.81 -20.82 -12.18
C GLN A 150 -2.12 -20.62 -10.83
N ARG A 151 -0.80 -20.80 -10.85
CA ARG A 151 0.10 -20.52 -9.73
C ARG A 151 1.27 -19.73 -10.22
N ASP A 152 2.00 -19.17 -9.29
CA ASP A 152 3.21 -18.43 -9.56
C ASP A 152 4.32 -18.79 -8.56
N LEU A 153 5.54 -18.45 -8.92
CA LEU A 153 6.73 -18.57 -8.09
C LEU A 153 7.76 -17.52 -8.48
N PHE A 154 8.61 -17.18 -7.54
CA PHE A 154 9.77 -16.32 -7.78
C PHE A 154 11.05 -17.15 -7.79
N VAL A 155 11.93 -16.86 -8.75
CA VAL A 155 13.28 -17.44 -8.83
C VAL A 155 14.29 -16.32 -8.74
N TYR A 156 15.12 -16.33 -7.72
CA TYR A 156 16.28 -15.46 -7.65
C TYR A 156 17.49 -16.15 -8.26
N THR A 157 18.18 -15.47 -9.16
CA THR A 157 19.46 -15.91 -9.71
C THR A 157 20.57 -14.98 -9.23
N PRO A 158 21.72 -15.50 -8.74
CA PRO A 158 22.78 -14.67 -8.17
C PRO A 158 23.46 -13.80 -9.23
N PRO A 159 24.22 -12.77 -8.83
CA PRO A 159 24.99 -11.95 -9.75
C PRO A 159 25.91 -12.79 -10.63
N GLY A 160 25.86 -12.53 -11.93
CA GLY A 160 26.68 -13.27 -12.90
C GLY A 160 26.17 -14.68 -13.23
N TYR A 161 24.95 -15.02 -12.87
CA TYR A 161 24.31 -16.27 -13.28
C TYR A 161 24.21 -16.35 -14.82
N ASP A 162 24.64 -17.47 -15.38
CA ASP A 162 24.50 -17.79 -16.81
C ASP A 162 23.73 -19.12 -16.94
N ALA A 163 22.52 -19.05 -17.47
CA ALA A 163 21.68 -20.22 -17.71
C ALA A 163 22.28 -21.24 -18.72
N LYS A 164 23.17 -20.78 -19.57
CA LYS A 164 23.91 -21.63 -20.56
C LYS A 164 25.28 -22.07 -20.06
N GLY A 165 25.68 -21.53 -18.91
CA GLY A 165 26.95 -21.83 -18.27
C GLY A 165 27.00 -23.26 -17.72
N LYS A 166 28.21 -23.72 -17.40
CA LYS A 166 28.44 -25.03 -16.78
C LYS A 166 28.42 -25.01 -15.26
N THR A 167 28.40 -23.82 -14.67
CA THR A 167 28.38 -23.65 -13.22
C THR A 167 27.05 -24.15 -12.66
N LYS A 168 27.13 -25.01 -11.64
CA LYS A 168 25.95 -25.49 -10.92
C LYS A 168 25.85 -24.76 -9.59
N TYR A 169 24.67 -24.29 -9.29
CA TYR A 169 24.35 -23.60 -8.03
C TYR A 169 23.50 -24.50 -7.14
N PRO A 170 23.69 -24.46 -5.83
CA PRO A 170 22.71 -25.04 -4.90
C PRO A 170 21.38 -24.33 -5.02
N VAL A 171 20.29 -25.03 -4.73
CA VAL A 171 18.93 -24.46 -4.77
C VAL A 171 18.36 -24.45 -3.37
N LEU A 172 17.90 -23.27 -2.93
CA LEU A 172 17.14 -23.08 -1.72
C LEU A 172 15.67 -22.89 -2.08
N TYR A 173 14.78 -23.73 -1.53
CA TYR A 173 13.34 -23.59 -1.66
C TYR A 173 12.77 -22.89 -0.43
N LEU A 174 12.20 -21.71 -0.62
CA LEU A 174 11.55 -20.95 0.42
C LEU A 174 10.02 -21.04 0.22
N LEU A 175 9.34 -21.67 1.16
CA LEU A 175 7.88 -21.77 1.16
C LEU A 175 7.33 -20.67 2.05
N HIS A 176 6.33 -19.95 1.56
CA HIS A 176 5.67 -18.89 2.32
C HIS A 176 4.83 -19.46 3.48
N GLY A 177 4.47 -18.59 4.43
CA GLY A 177 3.65 -18.95 5.58
C GLY A 177 2.16 -19.12 5.25
N TYR A 178 1.38 -19.52 6.25
CA TYR A 178 -0.07 -19.61 6.13
C TYR A 178 -0.67 -18.25 5.74
N SER A 179 -1.56 -18.26 4.75
CA SER A 179 -2.19 -17.08 4.15
C SER A 179 -1.29 -16.07 3.42
N ASP A 180 0.02 -16.28 3.36
CA ASP A 180 0.91 -15.51 2.50
C ASP A 180 0.81 -15.96 1.03
N ASP A 181 1.45 -15.25 0.14
CA ASP A 181 1.58 -15.58 -1.27
C ASP A 181 3.04 -15.78 -1.70
N ALA A 182 3.26 -16.07 -2.97
CA ALA A 182 4.59 -16.33 -3.52
C ALA A 182 5.58 -15.17 -3.33
N SER A 183 5.10 -13.94 -3.14
CA SER A 183 5.94 -12.75 -2.92
C SER A 183 6.43 -12.58 -1.48
N GLY A 184 5.90 -13.35 -0.51
CA GLY A 184 6.16 -13.14 0.92
C GLY A 184 7.65 -13.05 1.26
N TRP A 185 8.48 -13.96 0.73
CA TRP A 185 9.91 -13.95 0.99
C TRP A 185 10.67 -12.80 0.31
N THR A 186 10.17 -12.28 -0.79
CA THR A 186 10.82 -11.16 -1.51
C THR A 186 10.28 -9.81 -1.07
N ALA A 187 8.97 -9.68 -0.90
CA ALA A 187 8.33 -8.43 -0.50
C ALA A 187 8.60 -8.08 0.98
N VAL A 188 8.50 -9.07 1.86
CA VAL A 188 8.63 -8.90 3.32
C VAL A 188 9.98 -9.44 3.81
N GLY A 189 10.29 -10.70 3.53
CA GLY A 189 11.50 -11.37 4.00
C GLY A 189 12.79 -10.94 3.34
N LYS A 190 12.72 -10.11 2.27
CA LYS A 190 13.88 -9.53 1.57
C LYS A 190 14.94 -10.56 1.12
N ALA A 191 14.54 -11.82 0.91
CA ALA A 191 15.45 -12.91 0.55
C ALA A 191 16.25 -12.68 -0.76
N ASN A 192 15.78 -11.78 -1.61
CA ASN A 192 16.45 -11.34 -2.82
C ASN A 192 17.47 -10.21 -2.59
N VAL A 193 17.52 -9.64 -1.39
CA VAL A 193 18.46 -8.56 -1.00
C VAL A 193 19.59 -9.10 -0.13
N ILE A 194 19.26 -10.04 0.77
CA ILE A 194 20.22 -10.76 1.63
C ILE A 194 21.16 -11.61 0.79
#